data_7ba8acd23e9735e391ceea9b171a3025
#
_entry.id   7ba8acd23e9735e391ceea9b171a3025
#
_cell.length_a   1.000
_cell.length_b   1.000
_cell.length_c   1.000
_cell.angle_alpha   90.00
_cell.angle_beta   90.00
_cell.angle_gamma   90.00
#
_symmetry.space_group_name_H-M   'P 1'
#
loop_
_entity.id
_entity.type
_entity.pdbx_description
1 polymer ?
#
loop_
_entity_poly.entity_id
_entity_poly.type
_entity_poly.pdbx_seq_one_letter_code
_entity_poly.pdbx_strand_id
1 'polypeptide(L)'
;MKKQILTMFTGLFIGAIITGGASAYAAGILAERSNHRIFVDGQEVQMEAYGIAGHNYVKLRDIGKAVGFNVFWDADSGCVQIETGAPYTGEAPSAEA
;
A
#
# COMPACT_ATOMS: atom_id res chain seq x y z
N MET A 1 -35.72 31.86 -7.28
CA MET A 1 -35.97 30.56 -6.65
C MET A 1 -34.98 29.50 -7.03
N LYS A 2 -34.72 29.28 -8.30
CA LYS A 2 -33.76 28.24 -8.70
C LYS A 2 -32.35 28.49 -8.18
N LYS A 3 -31.92 29.75 -8.17
CA LYS A 3 -30.59 30.08 -7.67
C LYS A 3 -30.45 29.82 -6.18
N GLN A 4 -31.49 30.11 -5.43
CA GLN A 4 -31.46 29.87 -4.00
C GLN A 4 -31.40 28.39 -3.68
N ILE A 5 -32.16 27.59 -4.40
CA ILE A 5 -32.17 26.17 -4.21
C ILE A 5 -30.79 25.57 -4.54
N LEU A 6 -30.20 26.01 -5.63
CA LEU A 6 -28.89 25.54 -6.02
C LEU A 6 -27.82 25.88 -5.00
N THR A 7 -27.88 27.09 -4.47
CA THR A 7 -26.90 27.53 -3.47
C THR A 7 -27.02 26.71 -2.20
N MET A 8 -28.24 26.43 -1.76
CA MET A 8 -28.45 25.61 -0.58
C MET A 8 -27.93 24.18 -0.78
N PHE A 9 -28.17 23.63 -1.95
CA PHE A 9 -27.71 22.29 -2.26
C PHE A 9 -26.19 22.22 -2.26
N THR A 10 -25.53 23.19 -2.85
CA THR A 10 -24.08 23.24 -2.89
C THR A 10 -23.49 23.36 -1.49
N GLY A 11 -24.07 24.21 -0.66
CA GLY A 11 -23.59 24.39 0.70
C GLY A 11 -23.72 23.11 1.52
N LEU A 12 -24.86 22.43 1.38
CA LEU A 12 -25.06 21.17 2.08
C LEU A 12 -24.06 20.12 1.65
N PHE A 13 -23.79 20.02 0.37
CA PHE A 13 -22.84 19.06 -0.17
C PHE A 13 -21.43 19.31 0.37
N ILE A 14 -20.99 20.57 0.37
CA ILE A 14 -19.67 20.92 0.88
C ILE A 14 -19.56 20.59 2.36
N GLY A 15 -20.60 20.87 3.13
CA GLY A 15 -20.61 20.56 4.55
C GLY A 15 -20.48 19.07 4.81
N ALA A 16 -21.20 18.26 4.03
CA ALA A 16 -21.13 16.82 4.19
C ALA A 16 -19.74 16.29 3.86
N ILE A 17 -19.09 16.79 2.82
CA ILE A 17 -17.75 16.37 2.44
C ILE A 17 -16.76 16.72 3.54
N ILE A 18 -16.81 17.91 4.08
CA ILE A 18 -15.89 18.33 5.13
C ILE A 18 -16.05 17.44 6.35
N THR A 19 -17.27 17.20 6.75
CA THR A 19 -17.52 16.37 7.92
C THR A 19 -17.04 14.93 7.68
N GLY A 20 -17.41 14.35 6.56
CA GLY A 20 -17.00 13.00 6.23
C GLY A 20 -15.50 12.87 6.05
N GLY A 21 -14.87 13.85 5.41
CA GLY A 21 -13.44 13.85 5.21
C GLY A 21 -12.67 13.91 6.52
N ALA A 22 -13.10 14.75 7.44
CA ALA A 22 -12.44 14.86 8.73
C ALA A 22 -12.48 13.54 9.49
N SER A 23 -13.63 12.85 9.47
CA SER A 23 -13.76 11.57 10.15
C SER A 23 -12.86 10.50 9.52
N ALA A 24 -12.75 10.49 8.20
CA ALA A 24 -11.92 9.52 7.50
C ALA A 24 -10.44 9.72 7.80
N TYR A 25 -9.98 10.95 7.87
CA TYR A 25 -8.58 11.25 8.13
C TYR A 25 -8.14 10.86 9.54
N ALA A 26 -9.04 10.86 10.48
CA ALA A 26 -8.70 10.52 11.86
C ALA A 26 -8.22 9.07 11.98
N ALA A 27 -8.57 8.20 11.02
CA ALA A 27 -8.29 6.77 11.12
C ALA A 27 -7.27 6.26 10.10
N GLY A 28 -6.73 7.12 9.22
CA GLY A 28 -5.93 6.65 8.12
C GLY A 28 -4.55 7.27 8.01
N ILE A 29 -3.73 6.63 7.23
CA ILE A 29 -2.41 7.13 6.84
C ILE A 29 -2.47 7.47 5.36
N LEU A 30 -2.04 8.67 5.01
CA LEU A 30 -2.03 9.08 3.61
C LEU A 30 -0.82 8.48 2.90
N ALA A 31 -1.08 7.68 1.87
CA ALA A 31 -0.06 7.11 1.01
C ALA A 31 -0.26 7.64 -0.40
N GLU A 32 0.79 8.21 -0.97
CA GLU A 32 0.74 8.75 -2.32
C GLU A 32 1.55 7.88 -3.26
N ARG A 33 1.01 7.62 -4.46
CA ARG A 33 1.72 6.85 -5.47
C ARG A 33 3.03 7.56 -5.82
N SER A 34 4.13 6.83 -5.75
CA SER A 34 5.44 7.37 -6.07
C SER A 34 5.82 7.04 -7.51
N ASN A 35 6.46 7.99 -8.18
CA ASN A 35 7.00 7.78 -9.52
C ASN A 35 8.50 7.47 -9.49
N HIS A 36 9.06 7.26 -8.32
CA HIS A 36 10.48 6.99 -8.21
C HIS A 36 10.82 5.64 -8.83
N ARG A 37 11.89 5.62 -9.56
CA ARG A 37 12.39 4.39 -10.17
C ARG A 37 13.18 3.60 -9.13
N ILE A 38 13.05 2.29 -9.18
CA ILE A 38 13.69 1.40 -8.23
C ILE A 38 14.65 0.49 -8.97
N PHE A 39 15.88 0.44 -8.52
CA PHE A 39 16.91 -0.41 -9.12
C PHE A 39 17.39 -1.40 -8.07
N VAL A 40 17.54 -2.65 -8.49
CA VAL A 40 18.15 -3.70 -7.66
C VAL A 40 19.41 -4.14 -8.39
N ASP A 41 20.55 -3.96 -7.74
CA ASP A 41 21.86 -4.29 -8.33
C ASP A 41 22.07 -3.69 -9.71
N GLY A 42 21.66 -2.44 -9.86
CA GLY A 42 21.85 -1.70 -11.10
C GLY A 42 20.84 -1.96 -12.20
N GLN A 43 19.86 -2.83 -11.95
CA GLN A 43 18.79 -3.11 -12.91
C GLN A 43 17.46 -2.58 -12.43
N GLU A 44 16.75 -1.90 -13.31
CA GLU A 44 15.46 -1.36 -12.98
C GLU A 44 14.43 -2.47 -12.82
N VAL A 45 13.67 -2.41 -11.73
CA VAL A 45 12.59 -3.34 -11.47
C VAL A 45 11.27 -2.58 -11.42
N GLN A 46 10.21 -3.24 -11.92
CA GLN A 46 8.89 -2.65 -11.94
C GLN A 46 8.15 -3.05 -10.69
N MET A 47 7.89 -2.09 -9.83
CA MET A 47 7.07 -2.33 -8.65
C MET A 47 6.38 -1.05 -8.22
N GLU A 48 5.21 -1.20 -7.63
CA GLU A 48 4.47 -0.07 -7.09
C GLU A 48 5.15 0.44 -5.83
N ALA A 49 5.38 1.74 -5.80
CA ALA A 49 5.96 2.39 -4.64
C ALA A 49 5.04 3.49 -4.16
N TYR A 50 5.03 3.72 -2.86
CA TYR A 50 4.21 4.74 -2.24
C TYR A 50 5.07 5.58 -1.31
N GLY A 51 4.73 6.87 -1.24
CA GLY A 51 5.35 7.79 -0.30
C GLY A 51 4.44 7.96 0.91
N ILE A 52 4.99 7.74 2.09
CA ILE A 52 4.30 7.99 3.34
C ILE A 52 5.24 8.75 4.23
N ALA A 53 4.83 9.94 4.66
CA ALA A 53 5.64 10.78 5.57
C ALA A 53 7.08 10.99 5.07
N GLY A 54 7.25 11.13 3.75
CA GLY A 54 8.56 11.37 3.15
C GLY A 54 9.41 10.13 2.93
N HIS A 55 8.86 8.94 3.17
CA HIS A 55 9.59 7.69 2.99
C HIS A 55 8.99 6.87 1.85
N ASN A 56 9.82 6.08 1.21
CA ASN A 56 9.38 5.19 0.13
C ASN A 56 9.00 3.83 0.70
N TYR A 57 7.83 3.32 0.29
CA TYR A 57 7.32 2.02 0.71
C TYR A 57 7.01 1.18 -0.50
N VAL A 58 7.35 -0.07 -0.45
CA VAL A 58 7.02 -1.05 -1.50
C VAL A 58 6.50 -2.31 -0.83
N LYS A 59 5.85 -3.16 -1.62
CA LYS A 59 5.37 -4.43 -1.10
C LYS A 59 6.55 -5.34 -0.81
N LEU A 60 6.54 -5.93 0.36
CA LEU A 60 7.58 -6.87 0.76
C LEU A 60 7.72 -8.03 -0.22
N ARG A 61 6.59 -8.53 -0.76
CA ARG A 61 6.61 -9.61 -1.73
C ARG A 61 7.25 -9.20 -3.05
N ASP A 62 7.07 -7.96 -3.47
CA ASP A 62 7.71 -7.47 -4.69
C ASP A 62 9.23 -7.41 -4.54
N ILE A 63 9.70 -7.01 -3.36
CA ILE A 63 11.13 -7.01 -3.06
C ILE A 63 11.66 -8.45 -3.03
N GLY A 64 10.92 -9.37 -2.43
CA GLY A 64 11.32 -10.78 -2.40
C GLY A 64 11.50 -11.35 -3.80
N LYS A 65 10.57 -11.04 -4.71
CA LYS A 65 10.67 -11.48 -6.10
C LYS A 65 11.89 -10.87 -6.79
N ALA A 66 12.13 -9.59 -6.56
CA ALA A 66 13.20 -8.89 -7.25
C ALA A 66 14.60 -9.29 -6.76
N VAL A 67 14.74 -9.53 -5.47
CA VAL A 67 16.02 -9.84 -4.86
C VAL A 67 16.28 -11.34 -4.80
N GLY A 68 15.22 -12.14 -4.69
CA GLY A 68 15.34 -13.59 -4.69
C GLY A 68 15.27 -14.23 -3.32
N PHE A 69 14.38 -13.73 -2.46
CA PHE A 69 14.11 -14.40 -1.19
C PHE A 69 12.62 -14.70 -1.07
N ASN A 70 12.27 -15.67 -0.22
CA ASN A 70 10.89 -16.04 -0.04
C ASN A 70 10.21 -15.22 1.03
N VAL A 71 8.94 -14.91 0.81
CA VAL A 71 8.06 -14.20 1.74
C VAL A 71 6.74 -14.97 1.77
N PHE A 72 6.29 -15.39 2.94
CA PHE A 72 5.03 -16.09 3.02
C PHE A 72 4.30 -15.77 4.33
N TRP A 73 3.01 -16.02 4.33
CA TRP A 73 2.17 -15.87 5.51
C TRP A 73 2.14 -17.21 6.25
N ASP A 74 2.54 -17.17 7.51
CA ASP A 74 2.51 -18.36 8.38
C ASP A 74 1.24 -18.29 9.23
N ALA A 75 0.24 -19.06 8.84
CA ALA A 75 -1.06 -19.06 9.52
C ALA A 75 -0.98 -19.61 10.94
N ASP A 76 -0.05 -20.52 11.21
CA ASP A 76 0.09 -21.12 12.54
C ASP A 76 0.58 -20.12 13.56
N SER A 77 1.55 -19.31 13.20
CA SER A 77 2.08 -18.28 14.10
C SER A 77 1.42 -16.92 13.94
N GLY A 78 0.66 -16.73 12.85
CA GLY A 78 0.05 -15.44 12.54
C GLY A 78 1.05 -14.37 12.14
N CYS A 79 2.11 -14.75 11.47
CA CYS A 79 3.21 -13.87 11.13
C CYS A 79 3.56 -13.94 9.65
N VAL A 80 4.19 -12.87 9.16
CA VAL A 80 4.85 -12.91 7.87
C VAL A 80 6.27 -13.42 8.09
N GLN A 81 6.67 -14.40 7.32
CA GLN A 81 8.00 -14.99 7.41
C GLN A 81 8.82 -14.60 6.18
N ILE A 82 10.08 -14.32 6.39
CA ILE A 82 11.03 -14.05 5.32
C ILE A 82 12.13 -15.10 5.40
N GLU A 83 12.35 -15.78 4.28
CA GLU A 83 13.39 -16.80 4.18
C GLU A 83 14.43 -16.31 3.18
N THR A 84 15.56 -15.84 3.68
CA THR A 84 16.59 -15.26 2.83
C THR A 84 17.37 -16.29 2.04
N GLY A 85 17.36 -17.56 2.48
CA GLY A 85 18.06 -18.63 1.79
C GLY A 85 17.21 -19.43 0.83
N ALA A 86 15.96 -19.04 0.60
CA ALA A 86 15.05 -19.76 -0.29
C ALA A 86 14.55 -18.85 -1.40
N PRO A 87 14.37 -19.36 -2.62
CA PRO A 87 13.83 -18.54 -3.71
C PRO A 87 12.37 -18.19 -3.43
N TYR A 88 11.91 -17.13 -4.09
CA TYR A 88 10.56 -16.66 -3.87
C TYR A 88 9.53 -17.63 -4.44
N THR A 89 8.63 -18.10 -3.61
CA THR A 89 7.45 -18.85 -4.03
C THR A 89 6.16 -18.18 -3.57
N GLY A 90 6.25 -17.36 -2.52
CA GLY A 90 5.10 -16.72 -1.91
C GLY A 90 4.33 -17.62 -0.97
N GLU A 91 4.79 -18.83 -0.75
CA GLU A 91 4.11 -19.83 0.05
C GLU A 91 5.05 -20.46 1.08
N ALA A 92 4.48 -21.01 2.14
CA ALA A 92 5.23 -21.71 3.15
C ALA A 92 5.96 -22.92 2.52
N PRO A 93 7.11 -23.30 3.08
CA PRO A 93 7.80 -24.50 2.60
C PRO A 93 6.89 -25.72 2.73
N SER A 94 7.03 -26.64 1.78
CA SER A 94 6.28 -27.88 1.82
C SER A 94 6.75 -28.73 3.01
N ALA A 95 5.79 -29.35 3.71
CA ALA A 95 6.10 -30.23 4.82
C ALA A 95 6.89 -31.46 4.38
N GLU A 96 6.87 -31.76 3.10
CA GLU A 96 7.56 -32.93 2.55
C GLU A 96 8.96 -32.60 2.05
N ALA A 97 9.37 -31.39 2.10
CA ALA A 97 10.66 -30.96 1.59
C ALA A 97 11.85 -31.54 2.40
#